data_30bb095978075a670c7d47d4ea530e09
#
_entry.id   30bb095978075a670c7d47d4ea530e09
#
_cell.length_a   1.000
_cell.length_b   1.000
_cell.length_c   1.000
_cell.angle_alpha   90.00
_cell.angle_beta   90.00
_cell.angle_gamma   90.00
#
_symmetry.space_group_name_H-M   'P 1'
#
loop_
_entity.id
_entity.type
_entity.pdbx_description
1 polymer ?
#
loop_
_entity_poly.entity_id
_entity_poly.type
_entity_poly.pdbx_seq_one_letter_code
_entity_poly.pdbx_strand_id
1 'polypeptide(L)' 'MHPEIEGIIRRGVMNGESVKTLKDKIKDRYSVTDYRAKLIAQDQTLKLNSDLTRLRLQ' A
#
# COMPACT_ATOMS: atom_id res chain seq x y z
N MET A 1 6.88 6.89 8.51
CA MET A 1 5.74 6.81 7.62
C MET A 1 4.43 6.87 8.38
N HIS A 2 3.38 7.33 7.73
CA HIS A 2 2.08 7.50 8.36
C HIS A 2 1.44 6.14 8.69
N PRO A 3 1.16 5.84 9.96
CA PRO A 3 0.64 4.53 10.35
C PRO A 3 -0.73 4.21 9.76
N GLU A 4 -1.53 5.24 9.46
CA GLU A 4 -2.85 5.05 8.86
C GLU A 4 -2.75 4.53 7.43
N ILE A 5 -1.81 5.07 6.66
CA ILE A 5 -1.56 4.59 5.29
C ILE A 5 -1.09 3.15 5.33
N GLU A 6 -0.19 2.83 6.23
CA GLU A 6 0.31 1.48 6.38
C GLU A 6 -0.82 0.49 6.68
N GLY A 7 -1.77 0.88 7.53
CA GLY A 7 -2.93 0.06 7.86
C GLY A 7 -3.83 -0.19 6.66
N ILE A 8 -4.06 0.85 5.85
CA ILE A 8 -4.87 0.74 4.65
C ILE A 8 -4.24 -0.25 3.66
N ILE A 9 -2.94 -0.11 3.43
CA ILE A 9 -2.20 -0.98 2.51
C ILE A 9 -2.22 -2.42 3.01
N ARG A 10 -1.93 -2.63 4.27
CA ARG A 10 -1.88 -3.98 4.86
C ARG A 10 -3.23 -4.68 4.73
N ARG A 11 -4.32 -4.01 5.07
CA ARG A 11 -5.66 -4.57 4.94
C ARG A 11 -6.00 -4.90 3.50
N GLY A 12 -5.66 -3.98 2.60
CA GLY A 12 -5.92 -4.18 1.18
C GLY A 12 -5.20 -5.40 0.64
N VAL A 13 -3.94 -5.55 0.99
CA VAL A 13 -3.14 -6.71 0.56
C VAL A 13 -3.73 -8.00 1.12
N MET A 14 -4.13 -8.00 2.38
CA MET A 14 -4.73 -9.17 3.01
C MET A 14 -6.06 -9.55 2.39
N ASN A 15 -6.82 -8.56 1.92
CA ASN A 15 -8.11 -8.78 1.26
C ASN A 15 -7.98 -9.07 -0.23
N GLY A 16 -6.76 -9.06 -0.76
CA GLY A 16 -6.52 -9.32 -2.17
C GLY A 16 -6.85 -8.14 -3.07
N GLU A 17 -6.88 -6.93 -2.53
CA GLU A 17 -7.17 -5.73 -3.29
C GLU A 17 -5.98 -5.35 -4.17
N SER A 18 -6.29 -4.79 -5.36
CA SER A 18 -5.25 -4.35 -6.27
C SER A 18 -4.65 -3.01 -5.86
N VAL A 19 -3.49 -2.68 -6.44
CA VAL A 19 -2.85 -1.38 -6.21
C VAL A 19 -3.78 -0.23 -6.58
N LYS A 20 -4.57 -0.42 -7.64
CA LYS A 20 -5.53 0.59 -8.08
C LYS A 20 -6.56 0.90 -6.99
N THR A 21 -7.07 -0.14 -6.34
CA THR A 21 -8.03 0.02 -5.24
C THR A 21 -7.39 0.72 -4.06
N LEU A 22 -6.16 0.35 -3.72
CA LEU A 22 -5.41 0.98 -2.64
C LEU A 22 -5.14 2.45 -2.94
N LYS A 23 -4.77 2.74 -4.19
CA LYS A 23 -4.56 4.11 -4.65
C LYS A 23 -5.82 4.95 -4.47
N ASP A 24 -6.96 4.42 -4.87
CA ASP A 24 -8.24 5.13 -4.75
C ASP A 24 -8.57 5.44 -3.30
N LYS A 25 -8.33 4.50 -2.40
CA LYS A 25 -8.56 4.70 -0.98
C LYS A 25 -7.68 5.80 -0.40
N ILE A 26 -6.41 5.80 -0.78
CA ILE A 26 -5.45 6.81 -0.32
C ILE A 26 -5.83 8.18 -0.87
N LYS A 27 -6.20 8.24 -2.14
CA LYS A 27 -6.59 9.48 -2.78
C LYS A 27 -7.81 10.10 -2.10
N ASP A 28 -8.79 9.26 -1.80
CA ASP A 28 -10.03 9.71 -1.15
C ASP A 28 -9.77 10.19 0.28
N ARG A 29 -8.95 9.47 1.01
CA ARG A 29 -8.67 9.76 2.41
C ARG A 29 -7.81 11.00 2.63
N TYR A 30 -6.80 11.19 1.78
CA TYR A 30 -5.79 12.23 1.98
C TYR A 30 -5.83 13.36 0.96
N SER A 31 -6.76 13.31 0.04
CA SER A 31 -6.92 14.35 -1.00
C SER A 31 -5.63 14.63 -1.77
N VAL A 32 -4.83 13.60 -2.00
CA VAL A 32 -3.61 13.73 -2.80
C VAL A 32 -3.92 13.50 -4.28
N THR A 33 -2.95 13.83 -5.14
CA THR A 33 -3.12 13.60 -6.58
C THR A 33 -3.15 12.11 -6.87
N ASP A 34 -3.73 11.75 -8.02
CA ASP A 34 -3.80 10.37 -8.48
C ASP A 34 -2.41 9.75 -8.59
N TYR A 35 -1.49 10.49 -9.18
CA TYR A 35 -0.10 10.04 -9.35
C TYR A 35 0.56 9.78 -7.99
N ARG A 36 0.39 10.71 -7.07
CA ARG A 36 0.99 10.60 -5.74
C ARG A 36 0.43 9.39 -4.99
N ALA A 37 -0.90 9.20 -5.03
CA ALA A 37 -1.54 8.07 -4.38
C ALA A 37 -1.05 6.75 -4.96
N LYS A 38 -0.87 6.69 -6.27
CA LYS A 38 -0.36 5.51 -6.95
C LYS A 38 1.06 5.18 -6.49
N LEU A 39 1.92 6.19 -6.40
CA LEU A 39 3.29 5.99 -5.94
C LEU A 39 3.33 5.45 -4.51
N ILE A 40 2.52 6.02 -3.64
CA ILE A 40 2.45 5.59 -2.25
C ILE A 40 1.99 4.13 -2.16
N ALA A 41 0.92 3.79 -2.88
CA ALA A 41 0.38 2.44 -2.87
C ALA A 41 1.38 1.42 -3.41
N GLN A 42 2.03 1.71 -4.53
CA GLN A 42 3.03 0.83 -5.11
C GLN A 42 4.22 0.63 -4.19
N ASP A 43 4.74 1.72 -3.66
CA ASP A 43 5.93 1.69 -2.81
C ASP A 43 5.69 0.84 -1.56
N GLN A 44 4.55 1.04 -0.91
CA GLN A 44 4.22 0.32 0.31
C GLN A 44 3.94 -1.16 0.04
N THR A 45 3.28 -1.46 -1.08
CA THR A 45 3.02 -2.85 -1.45
C THR A 45 4.32 -3.59 -1.72
N LEU A 46 5.25 -2.96 -2.44
CA LEU A 46 6.55 -3.56 -2.71
C LEU A 46 7.35 -3.78 -1.42
N LYS A 47 7.26 -2.83 -0.51
CA LYS A 47 7.96 -2.95 0.77
C LYS A 47 7.43 -4.13 1.59
N LEU A 48 6.13 -4.32 1.62
CA LEU A 48 5.52 -5.46 2.31
C LEU A 48 5.98 -6.78 1.69
N ASN A 49 5.96 -6.87 0.37
CA ASN A 49 6.38 -8.07 -0.35
C ASN A 49 7.85 -8.38 -0.08
N SER A 50 8.69 -7.35 -0.05
CA SER A 50 10.11 -7.51 0.23
C SER A 50 10.34 -8.05 1.64
N ASP A 51 9.61 -7.55 2.61
CA ASP A 51 9.72 -8.01 3.99
C ASP A 51 9.30 -9.47 4.13
N LEU A 52 8.19 -9.83 3.47
CA LEU A 52 7.70 -11.22 3.49
C LEU A 52 8.70 -12.17 2.84
N THR A 53 9.27 -11.76 1.72
CA THR A 53 10.28 -12.55 1.01
C THR A 53 11.51 -12.74 1.87
N ARG A 54 11.95 -11.69 2.54
CA ARG A 54 13.12 -11.75 3.40
C ARG A 54 12.92 -12.73 4.55
N LEU A 55 11.73 -12.71 5.15
CA LEU A 55 11.41 -13.64 6.23
C LEU A 55 11.40 -15.10 5.75
N ARG A 56 10.97 -15.33 4.52
CA ARG A 56 10.92 -16.67 3.96
C ARG A 56 12.30 -17.25 3.70
N LEU A 57 13.24 -16.43 3.30
CA LEU A 57 14.57 -16.87 2.95
C LEU A 57 15.43 -17.19 4.16
N GLN A 58 14.99 -16.77 5.31
CA GLN A 58 15.64 -17.14 6.55
C GLN A 58 14.98 -18.35 7.17
#